data_0a034172f575028a55abbee0fd26410f
#
_entry.id   0a034172f575028a55abbee0fd26410f
#
_cell.length_a   1.000
_cell.length_b   1.000
_cell.length_c   1.000
_cell.angle_alpha   90.00
_cell.angle_beta   90.00
_cell.angle_gamma   90.00
#
_symmetry.space_group_name_H-M   'P 1'
#
loop_
_entity.id
_entity.type
_entity.pdbx_description
1 polymer ?
#
loop_
_entity_poly.entity_id
_entity_poly.type
_entity_poly.pdbx_seq_one_letter_code
_entity_poly.pdbx_strand_id
1 'polypeptide(L)'
;GIPLDGRPGTAAIADSDGGRLDRDATWDRAVGPMQFLPGTWGFFATDGNDDAVASPHNIYDAAAAAARLLCRGRGDLTTDAQYRSALLSYNNSNAYTGQVVAQGREYRDTLDLPDVAPPADQDAPVPD
;
A
#
# COMPACT_ATOMS: atom_id res chain seq x y z
N GLY A 1 0.78 15.35 -0.18
CA GLY A 1 -0.67 15.37 0.04
C GLY A 1 -1.13 16.64 0.76
N ILE A 2 -2.43 16.78 0.92
CA ILE A 2 -3.03 17.84 1.76
C ILE A 2 -2.88 17.45 3.24
N PRO A 3 -2.88 18.42 4.18
CA PRO A 3 -2.86 18.11 5.60
C PRO A 3 -4.15 17.37 6.01
N LEU A 4 -4.01 16.34 6.81
CA LEU A 4 -5.14 15.58 7.35
C LEU A 4 -5.61 16.23 8.67
N ASP A 5 -6.22 17.38 8.55
CA ASP A 5 -6.57 18.27 9.66
C ASP A 5 -8.05 18.20 10.12
N GLY A 6 -8.79 17.22 9.61
CA GLY A 6 -10.19 16.99 9.96
C GLY A 6 -11.19 17.92 9.28
N ARG A 7 -10.79 18.74 8.31
CA ARG A 7 -11.72 19.50 7.49
C ARG A 7 -12.59 18.58 6.63
N PRO A 8 -13.72 19.06 6.09
CA PRO A 8 -14.57 18.26 5.23
C PRO A 8 -13.77 17.56 4.12
N GLY A 9 -13.88 16.24 4.05
CA GLY A 9 -13.15 15.40 3.10
C GLY A 9 -11.78 14.89 3.58
N THR A 10 -11.35 15.24 4.81
CA THR A 10 -10.12 14.73 5.40
C THR A 10 -10.36 14.11 6.78
N ALA A 11 -9.58 13.08 7.13
CA ALA A 11 -9.50 12.62 8.51
C ALA A 11 -8.65 13.58 9.36
N ALA A 12 -8.81 13.55 10.68
CA ALA A 12 -7.92 14.25 11.60
C ALA A 12 -6.80 13.28 12.05
N ILE A 13 -5.61 13.44 11.51
CA ILE A 13 -4.45 12.62 11.84
C ILE A 13 -3.30 13.54 12.24
N ALA A 14 -3.01 13.56 13.55
CA ALA A 14 -1.92 14.34 14.09
C ALA A 14 -0.56 13.82 13.58
N ASP A 15 0.42 14.73 13.52
CA ASP A 15 1.79 14.40 13.13
C ASP A 15 2.35 13.19 13.90
N SER A 16 2.90 12.24 13.17
CA SER A 16 3.44 10.99 13.71
C SER A 16 4.97 10.88 13.59
N ASP A 17 5.62 11.79 12.85
CA ASP A 17 7.06 11.67 12.57
C ASP A 17 7.87 12.96 12.77
N GLY A 18 7.25 14.02 13.31
CA GLY A 18 7.87 15.34 13.48
C GLY A 18 8.08 16.08 12.15
N GLY A 19 7.26 15.81 11.16
CA GLY A 19 7.35 16.40 9.82
C GLY A 19 8.53 15.89 8.99
N ARG A 20 9.11 14.76 9.37
CA ARG A 20 10.32 14.22 8.75
C ARG A 20 10.12 13.78 7.31
N LEU A 21 8.98 13.18 7.00
CA LEU A 21 8.64 12.68 5.67
C LEU A 21 7.80 13.66 4.85
N ASP A 22 6.89 14.39 5.50
CA ASP A 22 5.89 15.23 4.84
C ASP A 22 6.09 16.73 5.04
N ARG A 23 7.04 17.13 5.90
CA ARG A 23 7.37 18.52 6.28
C ARG A 23 6.23 19.26 7.01
N ASP A 24 5.35 18.52 7.68
CA ASP A 24 4.27 19.08 8.49
C ASP A 24 4.35 18.51 9.91
N ALA A 25 4.77 19.32 10.86
CA ALA A 25 4.93 18.92 12.27
C ALA A 25 3.62 19.04 13.08
N THR A 26 2.49 19.26 12.46
CA THR A 26 1.19 19.39 13.10
C THR A 26 0.24 18.27 12.67
N TRP A 27 0.19 18.01 11.38
CA TRP A 27 -0.71 17.03 10.78
C TRP A 27 0.05 16.12 9.83
N ASP A 28 -0.28 14.83 9.83
CA ASP A 28 0.24 13.93 8.81
C ASP A 28 -0.34 14.28 7.43
N ARG A 29 0.50 14.07 6.42
CA ARG A 29 0.15 14.13 5.00
C ARG A 29 0.53 12.84 4.32
N ALA A 30 -0.29 12.37 3.39
CA ALA A 30 0.09 11.26 2.54
C ALA A 30 1.26 11.66 1.63
N VAL A 31 2.26 10.81 1.51
CA VAL A 31 3.51 11.09 0.80
C VAL A 31 3.81 10.07 -0.29
N GLY A 32 4.49 10.54 -1.33
CA GLY A 32 4.99 9.71 -2.42
C GLY A 32 3.92 9.17 -3.38
N PRO A 33 4.34 8.36 -4.36
CA PRO A 33 3.45 7.88 -5.42
C PRO A 33 2.35 6.93 -4.91
N MET A 34 2.59 6.23 -3.81
CA MET A 34 1.61 5.32 -3.20
C MET A 34 0.83 5.95 -2.03
N GLN A 35 1.04 7.23 -1.75
CA GLN A 35 0.32 8.01 -0.76
C GLN A 35 0.32 7.37 0.64
N PHE A 36 1.49 6.97 1.11
CA PHE A 36 1.66 6.47 2.48
C PHE A 36 1.54 7.58 3.51
N LEU A 37 0.84 7.29 4.60
CA LEU A 37 0.95 8.09 5.82
C LEU A 37 2.29 7.80 6.50
N PRO A 38 2.97 8.82 7.09
CA PRO A 38 4.24 8.64 7.79
C PRO A 38 4.21 7.51 8.83
N GLY A 39 3.18 7.43 9.66
CA GLY A 39 3.03 6.36 10.64
C GLY A 39 2.91 4.97 10.02
N THR A 40 2.15 4.82 8.95
CA THR A 40 2.02 3.56 8.22
C THR A 40 3.33 3.18 7.53
N TRP A 41 4.04 4.15 6.95
CA TRP A 41 5.35 3.92 6.37
C TRP A 41 6.33 3.30 7.35
N GLY A 42 6.33 3.74 8.61
CA GLY A 42 7.19 3.20 9.65
C GLY A 42 7.06 1.68 9.86
N PHE A 43 5.89 1.10 9.60
CA PHE A 43 5.66 -0.34 9.70
C PHE A 43 6.01 -1.12 8.44
N PHE A 44 5.85 -0.51 7.26
CA PHE A 44 5.96 -1.20 5.98
C PHE A 44 7.15 -0.77 5.13
N ALA A 45 7.97 0.16 5.61
CA ALA A 45 9.14 0.64 4.90
C ALA A 45 9.97 -0.52 4.32
N THR A 46 10.24 -0.45 3.03
CA THR A 46 10.90 -1.51 2.28
C THR A 46 11.83 -0.87 1.26
N ASP A 47 13.04 -1.38 1.16
CA ASP A 47 13.97 -1.05 0.09
C ASP A 47 13.65 -1.96 -1.10
N GLY A 48 12.98 -1.42 -2.10
CA GLY A 48 12.52 -2.17 -3.27
C GLY A 48 13.48 -2.15 -4.45
N ASN A 49 14.49 -1.28 -4.42
CA ASN A 49 15.51 -1.16 -5.47
C ASN A 49 16.92 -1.54 -5.01
N ASP A 50 17.06 -2.02 -3.79
CA ASP A 50 18.32 -2.53 -3.20
C ASP A 50 19.43 -1.47 -3.12
N ASP A 51 19.05 -0.22 -2.84
CA ASP A 51 20.00 0.90 -2.67
C ASP A 51 20.35 1.19 -1.20
N ALA A 52 19.88 0.35 -0.28
CA ALA A 52 20.05 0.45 1.17
C ALA A 52 19.29 1.63 1.82
N VAL A 53 18.38 2.27 1.10
CA VAL A 53 17.53 3.35 1.60
C VAL A 53 16.06 3.03 1.30
N ALA A 54 15.22 2.99 2.32
CA ALA A 54 13.78 2.87 2.13
C ALA A 54 13.14 4.26 2.17
N SER A 55 12.57 4.71 1.05
CA SER A 55 11.94 6.03 0.92
C SER A 55 10.52 5.92 0.34
N PRO A 56 9.50 6.53 0.98
CA PRO A 56 8.16 6.54 0.44
C PRO A 56 8.02 7.36 -0.85
N HIS A 57 9.03 8.16 -1.17
CA HIS A 57 9.10 8.97 -2.39
C HIS A 57 9.71 8.21 -3.58
N ASN A 58 10.38 7.09 -3.33
CA ASN A 58 10.90 6.21 -4.37
C ASN A 58 9.81 5.22 -4.81
N ILE A 59 9.54 5.13 -6.12
CA ILE A 59 8.44 4.29 -6.64
C ILE A 59 8.66 2.80 -6.37
N TYR A 60 9.90 2.32 -6.43
CA TYR A 60 10.22 0.90 -6.19
C TYR A 60 10.01 0.53 -4.73
N ASP A 61 10.46 1.39 -3.80
CA ASP A 61 10.27 1.20 -2.36
C ASP A 61 8.80 1.29 -1.98
N ALA A 62 8.12 2.32 -2.50
CA ALA A 62 6.70 2.54 -2.24
C ALA A 62 5.84 1.39 -2.77
N ALA A 63 6.12 0.88 -3.97
CA ALA A 63 5.39 -0.27 -4.54
C ALA A 63 5.63 -1.55 -3.74
N ALA A 64 6.86 -1.83 -3.34
CA ALA A 64 7.20 -2.99 -2.49
C ALA A 64 6.53 -2.91 -1.11
N ALA A 65 6.53 -1.73 -0.50
CA ALA A 65 5.85 -1.49 0.77
C ALA A 65 4.32 -1.63 0.65
N ALA A 66 3.73 -1.15 -0.45
CA ALA A 66 2.30 -1.31 -0.72
C ALA A 66 1.91 -2.79 -0.88
N ALA A 67 2.75 -3.59 -1.55
CA ALA A 67 2.54 -5.03 -1.66
C ALA A 67 2.54 -5.70 -0.27
N ARG A 68 3.48 -5.36 0.60
CA ARG A 68 3.53 -5.85 1.98
C ARG A 68 2.26 -5.48 2.76
N LEU A 69 1.80 -4.25 2.65
CA LEU A 69 0.58 -3.78 3.29
C LEU A 69 -0.64 -4.57 2.81
N LEU A 70 -0.78 -4.75 1.49
CA LEU A 70 -1.91 -5.46 0.89
C LEU A 70 -1.92 -6.94 1.26
N CYS A 71 -0.75 -7.57 1.36
CA CYS A 71 -0.64 -9.01 1.69
C CYS A 71 -0.71 -9.31 3.20
N ARG A 72 -0.62 -8.28 4.04
CA ARG A 72 -0.55 -8.47 5.50
C ARG A 72 -1.74 -9.23 6.07
N GLY A 73 -1.46 -10.37 6.72
CA GLY A 73 -2.45 -11.15 7.43
C GLY A 73 -3.61 -11.68 6.57
N ARG A 74 -3.39 -11.75 5.26
CA ARG A 74 -4.38 -12.23 4.31
C ARG A 74 -3.93 -13.54 3.70
N GLY A 75 -4.91 -14.34 3.31
CA GLY A 75 -4.68 -15.55 2.56
C GLY A 75 -4.46 -15.27 1.07
N ASP A 76 -5.11 -16.04 0.24
CA ASP A 76 -4.97 -15.99 -1.21
C ASP A 76 -5.62 -14.74 -1.82
N LEU A 77 -4.81 -13.78 -2.29
CA LEU A 77 -5.28 -12.57 -2.97
C LEU A 77 -5.74 -12.81 -4.41
N THR A 78 -5.65 -14.04 -4.92
CA THR A 78 -6.22 -14.40 -6.22
C THR A 78 -7.74 -14.50 -6.17
N THR A 79 -8.32 -14.67 -4.98
CA THR A 79 -9.78 -14.63 -4.81
C THR A 79 -10.28 -13.18 -4.82
N ASP A 80 -11.42 -12.95 -5.47
CA ASP A 80 -12.03 -11.61 -5.55
C ASP A 80 -12.33 -11.03 -4.16
N ALA A 81 -12.83 -11.84 -3.24
CA ALA A 81 -13.15 -11.42 -1.88
C ALA A 81 -11.92 -10.94 -1.10
N GLN A 82 -10.82 -11.69 -1.13
CA GLN A 82 -9.58 -11.33 -0.44
C GLN A 82 -8.91 -10.12 -1.09
N TYR A 83 -8.91 -10.05 -2.40
CA TYR A 83 -8.37 -8.93 -3.14
C TYR A 83 -9.12 -7.62 -2.82
N ARG A 84 -10.45 -7.63 -2.85
CA ARG A 84 -11.27 -6.48 -2.48
C ARG A 84 -11.07 -6.07 -1.01
N SER A 85 -10.99 -7.03 -0.10
CA SER A 85 -10.71 -6.78 1.31
C SER A 85 -9.35 -6.10 1.50
N ALA A 86 -8.32 -6.53 0.79
CA ALA A 86 -7.00 -5.92 0.81
C ALA A 86 -7.05 -4.45 0.34
N LEU A 87 -7.72 -4.19 -0.78
CA LEU A 87 -7.87 -2.84 -1.33
C LEU A 87 -8.65 -1.92 -0.38
N LEU A 88 -9.72 -2.41 0.26
CA LEU A 88 -10.50 -1.65 1.24
C LEU A 88 -9.67 -1.30 2.48
N SER A 89 -8.72 -2.12 2.87
CA SER A 89 -7.81 -1.78 3.96
C SER A 89 -6.76 -0.74 3.57
N TYR A 90 -6.43 -0.66 2.28
CA TYR A 90 -5.54 0.36 1.75
C TYR A 90 -6.24 1.71 1.62
N ASN A 91 -7.45 1.71 1.08
CA ASN A 91 -8.32 2.87 0.97
C ASN A 91 -9.78 2.42 1.20
N ASN A 92 -10.37 2.85 2.29
CA ASN A 92 -11.72 2.45 2.69
C ASN A 92 -12.80 3.13 1.81
N SER A 93 -12.80 2.79 0.53
CA SER A 93 -13.73 3.29 -0.47
C SER A 93 -14.11 2.19 -1.46
N ASN A 94 -15.40 1.86 -1.53
CA ASN A 94 -15.92 0.90 -2.50
C ASN A 94 -15.76 1.40 -3.95
N ALA A 95 -15.90 2.69 -4.18
CA ALA A 95 -15.70 3.29 -5.49
C ALA A 95 -14.24 3.13 -5.96
N TYR A 96 -13.28 3.46 -5.10
CA TYR A 96 -11.86 3.27 -5.35
C TYR A 96 -11.53 1.79 -5.60
N THR A 97 -12.01 0.90 -4.74
CA THR A 97 -11.81 -0.55 -4.89
C THR A 97 -12.33 -1.06 -6.24
N GLY A 98 -13.54 -0.65 -6.63
CA GLY A 98 -14.11 -1.00 -7.92
C GLY A 98 -13.27 -0.54 -9.11
N GLN A 99 -12.76 0.69 -9.06
CA GLN A 99 -11.89 1.24 -10.10
C GLN A 99 -10.57 0.49 -10.20
N VAL A 100 -9.92 0.19 -9.08
CA VAL A 100 -8.65 -0.56 -9.05
C VAL A 100 -8.82 -1.97 -9.58
N VAL A 101 -9.90 -2.66 -9.19
CA VAL A 101 -10.20 -4.01 -9.69
C VAL A 101 -10.43 -4.00 -11.21
N ALA A 102 -11.19 -3.04 -11.72
CA ALA A 102 -11.45 -2.90 -13.14
C ALA A 102 -10.16 -2.63 -13.92
N GLN A 103 -9.32 -1.70 -13.43
CA GLN A 103 -8.05 -1.36 -14.06
C GLN A 103 -7.05 -2.53 -14.02
N GLY A 104 -7.02 -3.27 -12.94
CA GLY A 104 -6.17 -4.47 -12.81
C GLY A 104 -6.56 -5.57 -13.80
N ARG A 105 -7.86 -5.76 -14.04
CA ARG A 105 -8.35 -6.69 -15.07
C ARG A 105 -7.94 -6.23 -16.47
N GLU A 106 -8.12 -4.95 -16.77
CA GLU A 106 -7.72 -4.37 -18.06
C GLU A 106 -6.23 -4.55 -18.33
N TYR A 107 -5.38 -4.31 -17.33
CA TYR A 107 -3.94 -4.54 -17.45
C TYR A 107 -3.60 -6.00 -17.69
N ARG A 108 -4.26 -6.92 -17.00
CA ARG A 108 -4.07 -8.36 -17.21
C ARG A 108 -4.40 -8.77 -18.64
N ASP A 109 -5.56 -8.34 -19.12
CA ASP A 109 -6.05 -8.68 -20.47
C ASP A 109 -5.19 -8.06 -21.57
N THR A 110 -4.73 -6.81 -21.37
CA THR A 110 -3.94 -6.07 -22.37
C THR A 110 -2.48 -6.52 -22.42
N LEU A 111 -1.90 -6.87 -21.27
CA LEU A 111 -0.48 -7.23 -21.15
C LEU A 111 -0.24 -8.74 -21.20
N ASP A 112 -1.31 -9.53 -21.38
CA ASP A 112 -1.24 -11.01 -21.36
C ASP A 112 -0.45 -11.54 -20.13
N LEU A 113 -0.70 -10.91 -18.99
CA LEU A 113 -0.06 -11.30 -17.75
C LEU A 113 -0.59 -12.66 -17.30
N PRO A 114 0.28 -13.60 -16.92
CA PRO A 114 -0.17 -14.89 -16.41
C PRO A 114 -1.01 -14.68 -15.16
N ASP A 115 -2.02 -15.54 -14.97
CA ASP A 115 -2.69 -15.64 -13.68
C ASP A 115 -1.63 -15.92 -12.62
N VAL A 116 -1.61 -15.09 -11.58
CA VAL A 116 -0.71 -15.32 -10.45
C VAL A 116 -1.20 -16.59 -9.75
N ALA A 117 -0.51 -17.69 -10.04
CA ALA A 117 -0.74 -18.91 -9.27
C ALA A 117 -0.45 -18.61 -7.79
N PRO A 118 -1.29 -19.08 -6.86
CA PRO A 118 -0.99 -18.95 -5.45
C PRO A 118 0.40 -19.54 -5.21
N PRO A 119 1.24 -18.90 -4.37
CA PRO A 119 2.54 -19.46 -4.06
C PRO A 119 2.34 -20.88 -3.55
N ALA A 120 2.98 -21.82 -4.19
CA ALA A 120 3.02 -23.19 -3.71
C ALA A 120 3.64 -23.15 -2.32
N ASP A 121 2.84 -23.55 -1.31
CA ASP A 121 3.29 -23.81 0.03
C ASP A 121 3.67 -22.57 0.89
N GLN A 122 2.65 -21.92 1.44
CA GLN A 122 2.85 -20.98 2.56
C GLN A 122 3.05 -21.71 3.91
N ASP A 123 2.96 -23.04 3.93
CA ASP A 123 3.17 -23.87 5.12
C ASP A 123 4.58 -24.49 5.18
N ALA A 124 5.48 -24.13 4.28
CA ALA A 124 6.86 -24.60 4.37
C ALA A 124 7.51 -24.01 5.64
N PRO A 125 8.10 -24.83 6.52
CA PRO A 125 8.77 -24.33 7.72
C PRO A 125 9.91 -23.41 7.30
N VAL A 126 9.94 -22.23 7.91
CA VAL A 126 11.04 -21.28 7.74
C VAL A 126 12.32 -21.99 8.19
N PRO A 127 13.36 -22.13 7.35
CA PRO A 127 14.63 -22.72 7.77
C PRO A 127 15.23 -21.86 8.90
N ASP A 128 15.68 -22.53 9.98
CA ASP A 128 16.38 -21.93 11.13
C ASP A 128 17.64 -21.15 10.70
#